data_fa4bc9656d447ec35d1a632944594092
#
_entry.id   fa4bc9656d447ec35d1a632944594092
#
_cell.length_a   1.000
_cell.length_b   1.000
_cell.length_c   1.000
_cell.angle_alpha   90.00
_cell.angle_beta   90.00
_cell.angle_gamma   90.00
#
_symmetry.space_group_name_H-M   'P 1'
#
loop_
_entity.id
_entity.type
_entity.pdbx_description
1 polymer ?
#
loop_
_entity_poly.entity_id
_entity_poly.type
_entity_poly.pdbx_seq_one_letter_code
_entity_poly.pdbx_strand_id
1 'polypeptide(L)'
;APEKPEGEAPDGQGAPDGAGQTEEITLDDIKEGDVVAITLDDDGNAATITVQSMDMGGGQGGPGGQASGVDSYDTVNEYSSDETVSDTSLESTGTDENAALISNGAEVTFSNDAISRTSSDSQGGDNSSFYGVGAAVLATDGTAYVKDSTVTTDSKGGAGLFAYGDGTVYVADTDITTQQDTSGGIHAAGGGKLYAWDLNVETNGESSAAIRSDRGGGTMVVDGGTYTSNGVGSPAVYCTADIAVNNAELTANGSEAVCIEGLNSLRLYNSNLTGNMSDDDQNDTTWTVILYQSMSGDSEVGNSTFQMDGGTITSKNGGLFYTTNTECTIALKDVDITYNDDSEFFLQCTGNNNQRGWGQSGANGSDCNFTADSQDMKGNVIWDSISDLDFYMINGSTLEGAFVNDESNAGNGGDGYCNVVIDKDSTWTVTGDSTITSLSNAGTITDADGKTVSIVGTDGTTYVEGDSDYTITVGSYQDSADTSASTTVDDWSNYEVERPESL
;
A
#
# COMPACT_ATOMS: atom_id res chain seq x y z
N ALA A 1 25.30 39.32 54.44
CA ALA A 1 25.43 38.81 53.07
C ALA A 1 26.67 37.94 53.02
N PRO A 2 26.54 36.64 52.73
CA PRO A 2 27.66 35.79 52.37
C PRO A 2 27.76 35.68 50.84
N GLU A 3 29.03 35.65 50.42
CA GLU A 3 29.56 35.61 49.07
C GLU A 3 29.13 34.37 48.30
N LYS A 4 28.95 34.59 46.99
CA LYS A 4 28.67 33.61 45.96
C LYS A 4 30.01 32.98 45.52
N PRO A 5 30.16 31.64 45.46
CA PRO A 5 31.34 31.07 44.86
C PRO A 5 31.22 31.12 43.32
N GLU A 6 32.26 31.60 42.68
CA GLU A 6 32.50 31.49 41.24
C GLU A 6 32.80 30.03 40.94
N GLY A 7 31.95 29.43 40.09
CA GLY A 7 32.18 28.14 39.46
C GLY A 7 32.46 28.35 38.00
N GLU A 8 33.64 27.96 37.55
CA GLU A 8 34.11 27.94 36.18
C GLU A 8 33.15 27.08 35.32
N ALA A 9 32.78 27.61 34.15
CA ALA A 9 32.07 26.87 33.13
C ALA A 9 33.01 25.80 32.55
N PRO A 10 32.55 24.56 32.37
CA PRO A 10 33.32 23.58 31.61
C PRO A 10 33.29 23.93 30.11
N ASP A 11 34.49 23.90 29.54
CA ASP A 11 34.78 24.07 28.13
C ASP A 11 33.90 23.21 27.24
N GLY A 12 33.52 23.77 26.09
CA GLY A 12 32.67 23.19 25.10
C GLY A 12 33.14 21.82 24.63
N GLN A 13 32.26 20.86 24.78
CA GLN A 13 32.31 19.66 23.94
C GLN A 13 31.66 20.00 22.61
N GLY A 14 32.46 19.87 21.56
CA GLY A 14 32.06 20.07 20.18
C GLY A 14 30.89 19.18 19.80
N ALA A 15 30.07 19.70 18.90
CA ALA A 15 29.09 18.94 18.20
C ALA A 15 29.75 17.69 17.58
N PRO A 16 29.06 16.54 17.56
CA PRO A 16 29.58 15.39 16.83
C PRO A 16 29.61 15.74 15.33
N ASP A 17 30.80 15.73 14.74
CA ASP A 17 31.03 15.72 13.31
C ASP A 17 30.48 14.39 12.75
N GLY A 18 29.21 14.39 12.35
CA GLY A 18 28.59 13.38 11.52
C GLY A 18 28.65 13.80 10.05
N ALA A 19 29.81 14.20 9.56
CA ALA A 19 30.06 14.30 8.15
C ALA A 19 30.29 12.87 7.64
N GLY A 20 29.30 12.29 6.95
CA GLY A 20 29.49 11.08 6.18
C GLY A 20 30.72 11.22 5.28
N GLN A 21 31.63 10.24 5.32
CA GLN A 21 32.79 10.23 4.45
C GLN A 21 32.29 10.11 3.01
N THR A 22 32.43 11.17 2.21
CA THR A 22 32.20 11.13 0.77
C THR A 22 33.48 10.61 0.12
N GLU A 23 33.37 9.50 -0.62
CA GLU A 23 34.41 8.97 -1.48
C GLU A 23 34.13 9.38 -2.93
N GLU A 24 35.13 9.86 -3.66
CA GLU A 24 34.96 10.15 -5.08
C GLU A 24 34.90 8.83 -5.87
N ILE A 25 33.79 8.63 -6.57
CA ILE A 25 33.54 7.47 -7.44
C ILE A 25 33.48 7.91 -8.91
N THR A 26 33.58 6.98 -9.83
CA THR A 26 33.42 7.20 -11.26
C THR A 26 32.01 6.82 -11.73
N LEU A 27 31.60 7.30 -12.91
CA LEU A 27 30.32 6.91 -13.50
C LEU A 27 30.18 5.40 -13.72
N ASP A 28 31.28 4.68 -13.88
CA ASP A 28 31.31 3.23 -14.05
C ASP A 28 31.03 2.46 -12.73
N ASP A 29 31.08 3.16 -11.60
CA ASP A 29 30.78 2.59 -10.28
C ASP A 29 29.28 2.66 -9.97
N ILE A 30 28.50 3.46 -10.71
CA ILE A 30 27.03 3.57 -10.57
C ILE A 30 26.39 2.38 -11.27
N LYS A 31 25.53 1.66 -10.54
CA LYS A 31 24.81 0.47 -11.01
C LYS A 31 23.33 0.75 -11.22
N GLU A 32 22.71 -0.04 -12.05
CA GLU A 32 21.24 -0.09 -12.15
C GLU A 32 20.65 -0.44 -10.78
N GLY A 33 19.75 0.43 -10.29
CA GLY A 33 19.16 0.34 -8.95
C GLY A 33 19.77 1.25 -7.89
N ASP A 34 20.87 1.96 -8.19
CA ASP A 34 21.44 2.94 -7.24
C ASP A 34 20.59 4.22 -7.17
N VAL A 35 20.34 4.69 -5.97
CA VAL A 35 19.70 6.01 -5.75
C VAL A 35 20.74 7.11 -5.89
N VAL A 36 20.53 8.02 -6.83
CA VAL A 36 21.45 9.12 -7.11
C VAL A 36 20.77 10.48 -6.91
N ALA A 37 21.43 11.39 -6.21
CA ALA A 37 21.06 12.79 -6.18
C ALA A 37 21.88 13.55 -7.23
N ILE A 38 21.23 14.30 -8.11
CA ILE A 38 21.88 15.07 -9.17
C ILE A 38 21.69 16.55 -8.88
N THR A 39 22.80 17.29 -8.73
CA THR A 39 22.79 18.74 -8.68
C THR A 39 23.12 19.29 -10.06
N LEU A 40 22.31 20.20 -10.59
CA LEU A 40 22.52 20.82 -11.88
C LEU A 40 23.31 22.13 -11.74
N ASP A 41 24.11 22.47 -12.77
CA ASP A 41 24.72 23.79 -12.92
C ASP A 41 23.72 24.81 -13.53
N ASP A 42 24.16 26.08 -13.64
CA ASP A 42 23.34 27.17 -14.18
C ASP A 42 22.95 26.97 -15.68
N ASP A 43 23.59 26.05 -16.36
CA ASP A 43 23.34 25.68 -17.76
C ASP A 43 22.45 24.42 -17.88
N GLY A 44 22.03 23.81 -16.74
CA GLY A 44 21.17 22.63 -16.69
C GLY A 44 21.91 21.30 -16.91
N ASN A 45 23.25 21.27 -16.80
CA ASN A 45 24.01 20.02 -16.84
C ASN A 45 24.26 19.49 -15.43
N ALA A 46 24.45 18.19 -15.27
CA ALA A 46 24.77 17.59 -13.99
C ALA A 46 26.13 18.11 -13.48
N ALA A 47 26.12 18.93 -12.46
CA ALA A 47 27.33 19.46 -11.80
C ALA A 47 27.90 18.44 -10.81
N THR A 48 27.04 17.72 -10.10
CA THR A 48 27.41 16.68 -9.14
C THR A 48 26.40 15.55 -9.21
N ILE A 49 26.88 14.31 -9.20
CA ILE A 49 26.07 13.11 -9.02
C ILE A 49 26.56 12.46 -7.72
N THR A 50 25.70 12.37 -6.73
CA THR A 50 26.00 11.72 -5.46
C THR A 50 25.24 10.41 -5.41
N VAL A 51 25.93 9.29 -5.33
CA VAL A 51 25.32 7.99 -5.04
C VAL A 51 25.09 7.94 -3.52
N GLN A 52 23.85 7.81 -3.11
CA GLN A 52 23.52 7.60 -1.72
C GLN A 52 23.62 6.11 -1.42
N SER A 53 24.76 5.65 -0.90
CA SER A 53 24.79 4.38 -0.20
C SER A 53 24.14 4.59 1.15
N MET A 54 23.00 4.02 1.40
CA MET A 54 22.40 4.01 2.73
C MET A 54 23.16 3.04 3.62
N ASP A 55 24.32 3.50 4.13
CA ASP A 55 24.98 2.84 5.26
C ASP A 55 24.30 3.35 6.54
N MET A 56 23.21 2.71 6.92
CA MET A 56 22.51 3.00 8.18
C MET A 56 23.29 2.38 9.32
N GLY A 57 24.25 3.17 9.83
CA GLY A 57 24.95 2.87 11.07
C GLY A 57 23.98 2.60 12.22
N GLY A 58 24.17 1.45 12.87
CA GLY A 58 23.32 0.81 13.85
C GLY A 58 22.66 1.73 14.87
N GLY A 59 21.33 1.82 14.78
CA GLY A 59 20.41 2.29 15.81
C GLY A 59 19.36 1.23 16.02
N GLN A 60 19.19 0.83 17.25
CA GLN A 60 18.30 -0.24 17.72
C GLN A 60 16.84 0.09 17.40
N GLY A 61 16.15 -0.80 16.64
CA GLY A 61 14.69 -0.94 16.66
C GLY A 61 13.92 -0.23 15.56
N GLY A 62 14.02 -0.73 14.32
CA GLY A 62 13.05 -0.59 13.24
C GLY A 62 13.20 -1.79 12.32
N PRO A 63 12.14 -2.28 11.64
CA PRO A 63 12.27 -3.35 10.67
C PRO A 63 12.96 -2.80 9.41
N GLY A 64 14.25 -3.05 9.22
CA GLY A 64 15.04 -2.51 8.12
C GLY A 64 16.52 -2.84 8.17
N GLY A 65 16.92 -3.96 8.76
CA GLY A 65 18.25 -4.52 8.52
C GLY A 65 18.32 -5.04 7.09
N GLN A 66 19.35 -4.67 6.30
CA GLN A 66 19.54 -5.30 5.00
C GLN A 66 19.65 -6.81 5.18
N ALA A 67 18.68 -7.54 4.67
CA ALA A 67 18.76 -8.99 4.61
C ALA A 67 19.98 -9.37 3.76
N SER A 68 20.88 -10.16 4.35
CA SER A 68 22.12 -10.57 3.67
C SER A 68 21.90 -11.63 2.58
N GLY A 69 20.64 -11.93 2.24
CA GLY A 69 20.28 -13.07 1.41
C GLY A 69 20.26 -14.36 2.22
N VAL A 70 19.71 -15.41 1.62
CA VAL A 70 19.65 -16.76 2.19
C VAL A 70 20.39 -17.72 1.28
N ASP A 71 21.51 -18.28 1.75
CA ASP A 71 22.32 -19.24 1.00
C ASP A 71 21.70 -20.66 0.99
N SER A 72 20.90 -20.98 2.02
CA SER A 72 20.23 -22.28 2.15
C SER A 72 19.08 -22.18 3.15
N TYR A 73 18.11 -23.06 3.03
CA TYR A 73 16.96 -23.15 3.93
C TYR A 73 17.11 -24.39 4.82
N ASP A 74 16.79 -24.24 6.11
CA ASP A 74 16.54 -25.37 6.98
C ASP A 74 15.11 -25.86 6.75
N THR A 75 14.92 -27.14 6.49
CA THR A 75 13.61 -27.72 6.19
C THR A 75 13.51 -29.16 6.67
N VAL A 76 12.32 -29.55 7.13
CA VAL A 76 12.05 -30.96 7.50
C VAL A 76 11.89 -31.82 6.26
N ASN A 77 11.16 -31.31 5.25
CA ASN A 77 10.89 -32.05 4.01
C ASN A 77 11.36 -31.21 2.84
N GLU A 78 12.36 -31.70 2.11
CA GLU A 78 12.84 -31.11 0.88
C GLU A 78 12.37 -31.93 -0.32
N TYR A 79 11.66 -31.27 -1.22
CA TYR A 79 11.14 -31.84 -2.47
C TYR A 79 11.91 -31.25 -3.64
N SER A 80 12.85 -32.00 -4.19
CA SER A 80 13.69 -31.63 -5.34
C SER A 80 13.39 -32.47 -6.58
N SER A 81 12.30 -33.21 -6.59
CA SER A 81 11.74 -33.97 -7.69
C SER A 81 10.23 -34.10 -7.52
N ASP A 82 9.51 -34.34 -8.61
CA ASP A 82 8.06 -34.46 -8.64
C ASP A 82 7.55 -35.50 -7.64
N GLU A 83 6.58 -35.10 -6.82
CA GLU A 83 5.99 -35.96 -5.79
C GLU A 83 4.52 -35.62 -5.55
N THR A 84 3.76 -36.63 -5.07
CA THR A 84 2.41 -36.43 -4.55
C THR A 84 2.39 -36.84 -3.09
N VAL A 85 2.07 -35.91 -2.23
CA VAL A 85 1.84 -36.10 -0.79
C VAL A 85 0.35 -36.07 -0.56
N SER A 86 -0.17 -37.03 0.19
CA SER A 86 -1.61 -37.04 0.49
C SER A 86 -1.91 -37.71 1.81
N ASP A 87 -2.97 -37.25 2.47
CA ASP A 87 -3.46 -37.77 3.74
C ASP A 87 -2.35 -37.84 4.82
N THR A 88 -1.45 -36.87 4.84
CA THR A 88 -0.21 -36.86 5.65
C THR A 88 -0.20 -35.67 6.62
N SER A 89 0.55 -35.83 7.71
CA SER A 89 0.90 -34.72 8.60
C SER A 89 2.37 -34.37 8.39
N LEU A 90 2.61 -33.11 7.99
CA LEU A 90 3.95 -32.52 7.89
C LEU A 90 4.12 -31.54 9.05
N GLU A 91 5.14 -31.75 9.86
CA GLU A 91 5.36 -30.96 11.09
C GLU A 91 6.79 -30.46 11.16
N SER A 92 6.98 -29.16 11.37
CA SER A 92 8.26 -28.54 11.66
C SER A 92 8.24 -27.87 13.03
N THR A 93 9.30 -28.08 13.81
CA THR A 93 9.45 -27.50 15.15
C THR A 93 10.83 -26.84 15.39
N GLY A 94 11.69 -26.83 14.38
CA GLY A 94 13.01 -26.21 14.46
C GLY A 94 12.97 -24.68 14.42
N THR A 95 14.04 -24.02 14.78
CA THR A 95 14.18 -22.55 14.65
C THR A 95 14.34 -22.21 13.17
N ASP A 96 13.51 -21.26 12.69
CA ASP A 96 13.56 -20.75 11.29
C ASP A 96 13.52 -21.84 10.20
N GLU A 97 12.93 -23.00 10.53
CA GLU A 97 12.85 -24.19 9.71
C GLU A 97 11.52 -24.24 8.93
N ASN A 98 11.54 -24.54 7.65
CA ASN A 98 10.34 -24.75 6.83
C ASN A 98 9.78 -26.18 7.04
N ALA A 99 8.46 -26.37 6.99
CA ALA A 99 7.88 -27.71 7.04
C ALA A 99 8.01 -28.43 5.69
N ALA A 100 7.91 -27.69 4.59
CA ALA A 100 8.14 -28.18 3.23
C ALA A 100 8.85 -27.13 2.38
N LEU A 101 9.91 -27.52 1.66
CA LEU A 101 10.62 -26.73 0.66
C LEU A 101 10.48 -27.42 -0.69
N ILE A 102 10.02 -26.70 -1.71
CA ILE A 102 9.92 -27.19 -3.09
C ILE A 102 10.94 -26.43 -3.94
N SER A 103 11.90 -27.19 -4.52
CA SER A 103 13.07 -26.64 -5.20
C SER A 103 13.44 -27.45 -6.45
N ASN A 104 14.46 -26.98 -7.18
CA ASN A 104 15.07 -27.66 -8.32
C ASN A 104 14.06 -28.02 -9.44
N GLY A 105 13.06 -27.16 -9.68
CA GLY A 105 12.05 -27.36 -10.72
C GLY A 105 11.03 -28.46 -10.43
N ALA A 106 10.98 -28.97 -9.19
CA ALA A 106 10.03 -30.03 -8.81
C ALA A 106 8.58 -29.54 -8.87
N GLU A 107 7.66 -30.40 -9.28
CA GLU A 107 6.22 -30.23 -9.17
C GLU A 107 5.67 -31.13 -8.05
N VAL A 108 5.18 -30.51 -6.96
CA VAL A 108 4.72 -31.26 -5.78
C VAL A 108 3.27 -30.95 -5.47
N THR A 109 2.45 -32.03 -5.37
CA THR A 109 1.03 -31.91 -5.01
C THR A 109 0.84 -32.35 -3.55
N PHE A 110 0.27 -31.46 -2.74
CA PHE A 110 -0.21 -31.73 -1.38
C PHE A 110 -1.75 -31.81 -1.41
N SER A 111 -2.32 -32.88 -0.89
CA SER A 111 -3.76 -33.12 -0.94
C SER A 111 -4.29 -33.75 0.32
N ASN A 112 -5.24 -33.10 0.98
CA ASN A 112 -5.81 -33.53 2.27
C ASN A 112 -4.75 -33.71 3.37
N ASP A 113 -3.79 -32.80 3.40
CA ASP A 113 -2.66 -32.82 4.32
C ASP A 113 -2.87 -31.85 5.50
N ALA A 114 -2.26 -32.16 6.64
CA ALA A 114 -2.13 -31.24 7.76
C ALA A 114 -0.68 -30.77 7.82
N ILE A 115 -0.42 -29.51 7.47
CA ILE A 115 0.92 -28.93 7.47
C ILE A 115 1.03 -27.96 8.64
N SER A 116 1.98 -28.19 9.54
CA SER A 116 2.15 -27.35 10.72
C SER A 116 3.58 -26.89 10.93
N ARG A 117 3.70 -25.66 11.39
CA ARG A 117 4.94 -25.02 11.75
C ARG A 117 4.84 -24.38 13.13
N THR A 118 5.63 -24.86 14.11
CA THR A 118 5.60 -24.34 15.48
C THR A 118 7.02 -24.09 15.98
N SER A 119 7.32 -22.88 16.48
CA SER A 119 8.61 -22.60 17.10
C SER A 119 8.52 -21.42 18.06
N SER A 120 9.03 -21.59 19.26
CA SER A 120 9.20 -20.50 20.24
C SER A 120 10.48 -19.70 20.03
N ASP A 121 11.42 -20.22 19.25
CA ASP A 121 12.79 -19.69 19.13
C ASP A 121 13.00 -18.90 17.82
N SER A 122 12.10 -19.04 16.85
CA SER A 122 12.10 -18.24 15.61
C SER A 122 11.86 -16.78 15.92
N GLN A 123 12.58 -15.90 15.22
CA GLN A 123 12.54 -14.46 15.48
C GLN A 123 11.74 -13.69 14.42
N GLY A 124 11.50 -14.28 13.24
CA GLY A 124 10.92 -13.58 12.10
C GLY A 124 11.90 -12.57 11.50
N GLY A 125 11.36 -11.48 10.95
CA GLY A 125 12.13 -10.39 10.37
C GLY A 125 12.39 -10.56 8.87
N ASP A 126 13.39 -9.84 8.34
CA ASP A 126 13.63 -9.68 6.90
C ASP A 126 13.81 -11.00 6.15
N ASN A 127 14.55 -11.97 6.71
CA ASN A 127 14.75 -13.27 6.06
C ASN A 127 13.43 -14.04 5.91
N SER A 128 12.54 -13.95 6.88
CA SER A 128 11.20 -14.55 6.79
C SER A 128 10.31 -13.82 5.79
N SER A 129 10.30 -12.50 5.83
CA SER A 129 9.44 -11.68 4.97
C SER A 129 9.90 -11.69 3.51
N PHE A 130 11.22 -11.61 3.25
CA PHE A 130 11.74 -11.42 1.89
C PHE A 130 12.12 -12.73 1.19
N TYR A 131 12.41 -13.78 1.94
CA TYR A 131 12.90 -15.05 1.38
C TYR A 131 12.11 -16.28 1.81
N GLY A 132 11.12 -16.14 2.71
CA GLY A 132 10.27 -17.25 3.14
C GLY A 132 10.90 -18.21 4.15
N VAL A 133 11.95 -17.76 4.85
CA VAL A 133 12.54 -18.57 5.95
C VAL A 133 11.50 -18.81 7.04
N GLY A 134 11.29 -20.07 7.41
CA GLY A 134 10.35 -20.48 8.45
C GLY A 134 8.87 -20.55 7.98
N ALA A 135 8.56 -20.36 6.71
CA ALA A 135 7.23 -20.61 6.18
C ALA A 135 6.82 -22.09 6.29
N ALA A 136 5.54 -22.38 6.43
CA ALA A 136 5.09 -23.76 6.44
C ALA A 136 5.36 -24.45 5.10
N VAL A 137 5.00 -23.81 3.97
CA VAL A 137 5.34 -24.30 2.63
C VAL A 137 6.05 -23.19 1.88
N LEU A 138 7.23 -23.47 1.36
CA LEU A 138 8.05 -22.55 0.55
C LEU A 138 8.36 -23.17 -0.81
N ALA A 139 8.02 -22.49 -1.88
CA ALA A 139 8.48 -22.78 -3.24
C ALA A 139 9.49 -21.74 -3.68
N THR A 140 10.72 -22.13 -4.05
CA THR A 140 11.79 -21.20 -4.45
C THR A 140 12.04 -21.19 -5.96
N ASP A 141 12.06 -22.34 -6.61
CA ASP A 141 12.24 -22.54 -8.05
C ASP A 141 11.46 -23.77 -8.56
N GLY A 142 10.57 -24.31 -7.71
CA GLY A 142 9.64 -25.38 -8.06
C GLY A 142 8.19 -24.91 -7.97
N THR A 143 7.25 -25.85 -8.15
CA THR A 143 5.81 -25.59 -8.14
C THR A 143 5.13 -26.43 -7.06
N ALA A 144 4.43 -25.77 -6.14
CA ALA A 144 3.56 -26.41 -5.15
C ALA A 144 2.10 -26.34 -5.59
N TYR A 145 1.40 -27.46 -5.58
CA TYR A 145 -0.05 -27.55 -5.70
C TYR A 145 -0.61 -27.99 -4.34
N VAL A 146 -1.42 -27.14 -3.69
CA VAL A 146 -1.97 -27.42 -2.35
C VAL A 146 -3.50 -27.41 -2.43
N LYS A 147 -4.15 -28.49 -2.00
CA LYS A 147 -5.61 -28.56 -1.99
C LYS A 147 -6.18 -29.32 -0.82
N ASP A 148 -7.43 -28.98 -0.47
CA ASP A 148 -8.20 -29.68 0.57
C ASP A 148 -7.40 -29.87 1.88
N SER A 149 -6.51 -28.94 2.19
CA SER A 149 -5.49 -29.09 3.25
C SER A 149 -5.68 -28.08 4.38
N THR A 150 -4.98 -28.29 5.49
CA THR A 150 -4.93 -27.34 6.59
C THR A 150 -3.49 -26.95 6.84
N VAL A 151 -3.21 -25.63 6.84
CA VAL A 151 -1.89 -25.07 7.12
C VAL A 151 -1.97 -24.22 8.38
N THR A 152 -1.16 -24.56 9.38
CA THR A 152 -1.13 -23.82 10.65
C THR A 152 0.29 -23.40 11.03
N THR A 153 0.46 -22.15 11.46
CA THR A 153 1.76 -21.69 11.97
C THR A 153 1.60 -21.01 13.33
N ASP A 154 2.49 -21.36 14.25
CA ASP A 154 2.67 -20.72 15.56
C ASP A 154 4.16 -20.48 15.78
N SER A 155 4.74 -19.63 14.94
CA SER A 155 6.13 -19.18 15.02
C SER A 155 6.27 -17.80 14.39
N LYS A 156 7.13 -16.95 14.94
CA LYS A 156 7.43 -15.65 14.32
C LYS A 156 8.06 -15.86 12.94
N GLY A 157 7.58 -15.10 11.96
CA GLY A 157 7.99 -15.26 10.57
C GLY A 157 7.47 -16.51 9.87
N GLY A 158 6.56 -17.25 10.54
CA GLY A 158 5.96 -18.46 10.00
C GLY A 158 4.82 -18.20 9.03
N ALA A 159 5.11 -17.73 7.81
CA ALA A 159 4.09 -17.58 6.77
C ALA A 159 3.43 -18.93 6.45
N GLY A 160 2.15 -18.90 6.04
CA GLY A 160 1.45 -20.13 5.65
C GLY A 160 2.01 -20.73 4.37
N LEU A 161 1.77 -20.09 3.23
CA LEU A 161 2.29 -20.50 1.92
C LEU A 161 3.13 -19.35 1.34
N PHE A 162 4.31 -19.66 0.84
CA PHE A 162 5.24 -18.66 0.32
C PHE A 162 5.79 -19.05 -1.07
N ALA A 163 5.66 -18.15 -2.03
CA ALA A 163 6.31 -18.25 -3.35
C ALA A 163 7.47 -17.23 -3.42
N TYR A 164 8.68 -17.69 -3.64
CA TYR A 164 9.87 -16.85 -3.74
C TYR A 164 10.63 -17.10 -5.04
N GLY A 165 11.14 -16.03 -5.66
CA GLY A 165 11.98 -16.13 -6.86
C GLY A 165 11.23 -16.73 -8.05
N ASP A 166 11.73 -17.81 -8.59
CA ASP A 166 11.09 -18.55 -9.68
C ASP A 166 9.99 -19.52 -9.18
N GLY A 167 9.77 -19.59 -7.85
CA GLY A 167 8.78 -20.46 -7.22
C GLY A 167 7.34 -20.09 -7.55
N THR A 168 6.51 -21.13 -7.70
CA THR A 168 5.07 -20.98 -7.97
C THR A 168 4.26 -21.79 -6.97
N VAL A 169 3.22 -21.18 -6.41
CA VAL A 169 2.24 -21.86 -5.55
C VAL A 169 0.86 -21.76 -6.17
N TYR A 170 0.23 -22.88 -6.41
CA TYR A 170 -1.20 -22.99 -6.72
C TYR A 170 -1.90 -23.59 -5.51
N VAL A 171 -2.95 -22.93 -5.01
CA VAL A 171 -3.65 -23.42 -3.81
C VAL A 171 -5.16 -23.27 -3.95
N ALA A 172 -5.91 -24.27 -3.48
CA ALA A 172 -7.36 -24.24 -3.51
C ALA A 172 -7.97 -24.94 -2.28
N ASP A 173 -9.18 -24.53 -1.90
CA ASP A 173 -10.01 -25.18 -0.87
C ASP A 173 -9.22 -25.52 0.41
N THR A 174 -8.38 -24.60 0.89
CA THR A 174 -7.40 -24.82 1.99
C THR A 174 -7.62 -23.80 3.11
N ASP A 175 -7.60 -24.30 4.36
CA ASP A 175 -7.64 -23.47 5.55
C ASP A 175 -6.22 -23.10 5.99
N ILE A 176 -5.94 -21.81 6.17
CA ILE A 176 -4.63 -21.30 6.59
C ILE A 176 -4.79 -20.45 7.85
N THR A 177 -4.07 -20.78 8.91
CA THR A 177 -4.09 -19.99 10.16
C THR A 177 -2.67 -19.70 10.63
N THR A 178 -2.33 -18.43 10.86
CA THR A 178 -1.05 -18.00 11.41
C THR A 178 -1.27 -17.25 12.73
N GLN A 179 -0.40 -17.46 13.74
CA GLN A 179 -0.62 -16.96 15.09
C GLN A 179 0.36 -15.85 15.51
N GLN A 180 1.59 -15.87 15.04
CA GLN A 180 2.67 -15.00 15.53
C GLN A 180 2.96 -13.84 14.57
N ASP A 181 3.78 -12.90 15.03
CA ASP A 181 4.16 -11.71 14.27
C ASP A 181 4.94 -12.06 12.99
N THR A 182 4.84 -11.22 11.98
CA THR A 182 5.52 -11.34 10.68
C THR A 182 5.13 -12.62 9.91
N SER A 183 3.95 -13.16 10.18
CA SER A 183 3.47 -14.45 9.66
C SER A 183 2.29 -14.26 8.73
N GLY A 184 2.55 -13.87 7.48
CA GLY A 184 1.52 -13.72 6.45
C GLY A 184 0.77 -15.02 6.14
N GLY A 185 -0.46 -14.89 5.62
CA GLY A 185 -1.27 -16.06 5.23
C GLY A 185 -0.76 -16.69 3.94
N ILE A 186 -0.98 -16.03 2.81
CA ILE A 186 -0.38 -16.35 1.50
C ILE A 186 0.58 -15.22 1.12
N HIS A 187 1.75 -15.57 0.57
CA HIS A 187 2.86 -14.65 0.46
C HIS A 187 3.66 -14.84 -0.83
N ALA A 188 4.00 -13.73 -1.50
CA ALA A 188 4.90 -13.72 -2.65
C ALA A 188 6.00 -12.67 -2.47
N ALA A 189 7.26 -13.01 -2.80
CA ALA A 189 8.39 -12.08 -2.81
C ALA A 189 9.43 -12.50 -3.85
N GLY A 190 10.33 -11.57 -4.21
CA GLY A 190 11.44 -11.85 -5.11
C GLY A 190 11.03 -12.28 -6.52
N GLY A 191 9.82 -11.96 -6.98
CA GLY A 191 9.26 -12.39 -8.27
C GLY A 191 8.39 -13.64 -8.20
N GLY A 192 8.16 -14.23 -7.02
CA GLY A 192 7.34 -15.43 -6.83
C GLY A 192 5.90 -15.29 -7.34
N LYS A 193 5.27 -16.41 -7.66
CA LYS A 193 3.91 -16.44 -8.22
C LYS A 193 2.99 -17.26 -7.32
N LEU A 194 1.83 -16.70 -6.97
CA LEU A 194 0.85 -17.38 -6.15
C LEU A 194 -0.56 -17.22 -6.73
N TYR A 195 -1.23 -18.35 -6.91
CA TYR A 195 -2.57 -18.44 -7.46
C TYR A 195 -3.48 -19.19 -6.49
N ALA A 196 -4.60 -18.56 -6.08
CA ALA A 196 -5.43 -19.06 -4.99
C ALA A 196 -6.91 -19.10 -5.37
N TRP A 197 -7.61 -20.16 -4.97
CA TRP A 197 -9.05 -20.34 -5.15
C TRP A 197 -9.71 -20.78 -3.85
N ASP A 198 -10.76 -20.04 -3.44
CA ASP A 198 -11.65 -20.40 -2.33
C ASP A 198 -10.94 -20.75 -1.02
N LEU A 199 -9.94 -19.97 -0.60
CA LEU A 199 -9.24 -20.18 0.66
C LEU A 199 -10.02 -19.60 1.84
N ASN A 200 -9.71 -20.13 3.05
CA ASN A 200 -10.06 -19.51 4.31
C ASN A 200 -8.75 -19.18 5.06
N VAL A 201 -8.39 -17.91 5.09
CA VAL A 201 -7.13 -17.44 5.66
C VAL A 201 -7.41 -16.57 6.88
N GLU A 202 -6.76 -16.90 8.02
CA GLU A 202 -6.80 -16.09 9.23
C GLU A 202 -5.38 -15.87 9.77
N THR A 203 -5.00 -14.60 9.95
CA THR A 203 -3.72 -14.21 10.54
C THR A 203 -3.94 -13.41 11.83
N ASN A 204 -3.15 -13.67 12.88
CA ASN A 204 -3.36 -13.13 14.22
C ASN A 204 -2.22 -12.25 14.73
N GLY A 205 -1.02 -12.34 14.17
CA GLY A 205 0.16 -11.59 14.59
C GLY A 205 0.19 -10.15 14.10
N GLU A 206 1.07 -9.35 14.68
CA GLU A 206 1.44 -8.02 14.16
C GLU A 206 2.21 -8.17 12.84
N SER A 207 2.03 -7.23 11.91
CA SER A 207 2.68 -7.24 10.58
C SER A 207 2.46 -8.56 9.82
N SER A 208 1.25 -9.11 9.89
CA SER A 208 0.88 -10.43 9.37
C SER A 208 -0.34 -10.34 8.46
N ALA A 209 -0.18 -9.65 7.31
CA ALA A 209 -1.26 -9.52 6.33
C ALA A 209 -1.76 -10.88 5.82
N ALA A 210 -3.06 -11.00 5.58
CA ALA A 210 -3.66 -12.25 5.09
C ALA A 210 -3.22 -12.55 3.64
N ILE A 211 -3.20 -11.55 2.77
CA ILE A 211 -2.55 -11.56 1.46
C ILE A 211 -1.35 -10.62 1.56
N ARG A 212 -0.15 -11.15 1.40
CA ARG A 212 1.08 -10.40 1.61
C ARG A 212 2.03 -10.56 0.43
N SER A 213 2.69 -9.47 0.08
CA SER A 213 3.88 -9.51 -0.76
C SER A 213 4.98 -8.67 -0.13
N ASP A 214 6.22 -8.96 -0.48
CA ASP A 214 7.39 -8.25 0.04
C ASP A 214 8.43 -8.01 -1.06
N ARG A 215 9.60 -7.57 -0.67
CA ARG A 215 10.72 -7.11 -1.51
C ARG A 215 10.93 -7.96 -2.77
N GLY A 216 11.04 -7.30 -3.90
CA GLY A 216 11.18 -7.94 -5.21
C GLY A 216 9.85 -8.33 -5.85
N GLY A 217 8.74 -8.07 -5.16
CA GLY A 217 7.40 -8.24 -5.71
C GLY A 217 7.07 -9.67 -6.15
N GLY A 218 6.21 -9.75 -7.14
CA GLY A 218 5.75 -11.00 -7.75
C GLY A 218 4.37 -10.82 -8.38
N THR A 219 3.67 -11.93 -8.55
CA THR A 219 2.29 -11.95 -9.06
C THR A 219 1.41 -12.75 -8.11
N MET A 220 0.28 -12.19 -7.72
CA MET A 220 -0.73 -12.91 -6.95
C MET A 220 -2.09 -12.77 -7.62
N VAL A 221 -2.77 -13.88 -7.86
CA VAL A 221 -4.16 -13.90 -8.37
C VAL A 221 -5.01 -14.74 -7.44
N VAL A 222 -6.07 -14.12 -6.94
CA VAL A 222 -6.96 -14.73 -5.95
C VAL A 222 -8.39 -14.70 -6.48
N ASP A 223 -9.06 -15.84 -6.52
CA ASP A 223 -10.46 -15.92 -6.92
C ASP A 223 -11.28 -16.68 -5.85
N GLY A 224 -12.14 -15.94 -5.18
CA GLY A 224 -12.94 -16.46 -4.06
C GLY A 224 -12.20 -16.52 -2.72
N GLY A 225 -12.93 -16.87 -1.69
CA GLY A 225 -12.42 -17.13 -0.35
C GLY A 225 -12.56 -15.98 0.65
N THR A 226 -12.09 -16.23 1.87
CA THR A 226 -12.12 -15.30 3.00
C THR A 226 -10.72 -15.09 3.54
N TYR A 227 -10.33 -13.84 3.70
CA TYR A 227 -8.99 -13.43 4.12
C TYR A 227 -9.13 -12.44 5.27
N THR A 228 -8.79 -12.87 6.47
CA THR A 228 -8.95 -12.08 7.69
C THR A 228 -7.61 -11.88 8.39
N SER A 229 -7.24 -10.63 8.65
CA SER A 229 -6.14 -10.26 9.52
C SER A 229 -6.66 -9.62 10.81
N ASN A 230 -6.15 -10.08 11.95
CA ASN A 230 -6.58 -9.63 13.28
C ASN A 230 -5.53 -8.74 13.97
N GLY A 231 -4.28 -8.82 13.55
CA GLY A 231 -3.17 -8.10 14.19
C GLY A 231 -3.14 -6.60 13.88
N VAL A 232 -2.44 -5.87 14.73
CA VAL A 232 -2.12 -4.46 14.50
C VAL A 232 -1.07 -4.36 13.39
N GLY A 233 -1.19 -3.36 12.50
CA GLY A 233 -0.29 -3.21 11.34
C GLY A 233 -0.33 -4.41 10.39
N SER A 234 -1.49 -5.09 10.35
CA SER A 234 -1.73 -6.29 9.54
C SER A 234 -2.91 -6.03 8.62
N PRO A 235 -2.69 -5.37 7.46
CA PRO A 235 -3.77 -5.16 6.49
C PRO A 235 -4.31 -6.48 5.96
N ALA A 236 -5.50 -6.48 5.40
CA ALA A 236 -6.01 -7.66 4.68
C ALA A 236 -5.12 -7.94 3.45
N VAL A 237 -4.66 -6.87 2.77
CA VAL A 237 -3.71 -6.94 1.66
C VAL A 237 -2.56 -5.96 1.88
N TYR A 238 -1.34 -6.46 2.01
CA TYR A 238 -0.10 -5.69 1.90
C TYR A 238 0.52 -5.93 0.53
N CYS A 239 0.60 -4.87 -0.27
CA CYS A 239 0.90 -4.98 -1.70
C CYS A 239 2.23 -4.29 -2.06
N THR A 240 3.23 -5.09 -2.38
CA THR A 240 4.48 -4.73 -3.06
C THR A 240 4.67 -5.58 -4.34
N ALA A 241 3.57 -6.00 -4.97
CA ALA A 241 3.52 -6.89 -6.12
C ALA A 241 2.41 -6.49 -7.10
N ASP A 242 2.21 -7.24 -8.16
CA ASP A 242 1.04 -7.18 -9.02
C ASP A 242 -0.03 -8.17 -8.51
N ILE A 243 -1.07 -7.63 -7.86
CA ILE A 243 -2.11 -8.42 -7.19
C ILE A 243 -3.48 -8.17 -7.82
N ALA A 244 -4.19 -9.22 -8.18
CA ALA A 244 -5.59 -9.18 -8.61
C ALA A 244 -6.44 -10.14 -7.76
N VAL A 245 -7.58 -9.64 -7.26
CA VAL A 245 -8.49 -10.40 -6.39
C VAL A 245 -9.91 -10.29 -6.90
N ASN A 246 -10.61 -11.41 -7.01
CA ASN A 246 -12.01 -11.50 -7.44
C ASN A 246 -12.84 -12.28 -6.44
N ASN A 247 -14.10 -11.87 -6.24
CA ASN A 247 -15.10 -12.57 -5.42
C ASN A 247 -14.66 -12.93 -3.99
N ALA A 248 -13.82 -12.12 -3.34
CA ALA A 248 -13.26 -12.42 -2.04
C ALA A 248 -13.79 -11.52 -0.92
N GLU A 249 -13.78 -12.04 0.32
CA GLU A 249 -14.02 -11.30 1.56
C GLU A 249 -12.67 -10.95 2.20
N LEU A 250 -12.33 -9.67 2.26
CA LEU A 250 -11.06 -9.15 2.74
C LEU A 250 -11.29 -8.30 3.99
N THR A 251 -10.80 -8.74 5.15
CA THR A 251 -11.08 -8.06 6.43
C THR A 251 -9.79 -7.84 7.24
N ALA A 252 -9.54 -6.59 7.63
CA ALA A 252 -8.56 -6.23 8.63
C ALA A 252 -9.28 -5.74 9.91
N ASN A 253 -9.10 -6.46 11.02
CA ASN A 253 -9.76 -6.14 12.28
C ASN A 253 -8.95 -5.20 13.19
N GLY A 254 -7.65 -5.08 12.97
CA GLY A 254 -6.74 -4.25 13.76
C GLY A 254 -5.86 -3.31 12.92
N SER A 255 -6.18 -3.12 11.65
CA SER A 255 -5.37 -2.34 10.71
C SER A 255 -6.22 -1.72 9.60
N GLU A 256 -5.59 -0.94 8.73
CA GLU A 256 -6.11 -0.60 7.41
C GLU A 256 -6.43 -1.86 6.61
N ALA A 257 -7.35 -1.75 5.66
CA ALA A 257 -7.69 -2.88 4.81
C ALA A 257 -6.60 -3.16 3.77
N VAL A 258 -6.03 -2.10 3.20
CA VAL A 258 -5.05 -2.18 2.12
C VAL A 258 -3.92 -1.20 2.35
N CYS A 259 -2.71 -1.67 2.09
CA CYS A 259 -1.48 -0.89 2.04
C CYS A 259 -0.78 -1.21 0.71
N ILE A 260 -0.59 -0.21 -0.16
CA ILE A 260 0.15 -0.35 -1.43
C ILE A 260 1.39 0.54 -1.36
N GLU A 261 2.55 -0.07 -1.58
CA GLU A 261 3.83 0.63 -1.52
C GLU A 261 4.51 0.70 -2.89
N GLY A 262 4.82 1.92 -3.34
CA GLY A 262 5.59 2.19 -4.55
C GLY A 262 4.97 1.65 -5.84
N LEU A 263 5.83 1.26 -6.79
CA LEU A 263 5.45 0.77 -8.12
C LEU A 263 4.76 -0.59 -8.07
N ASN A 264 3.55 -0.63 -7.51
CA ASN A 264 2.79 -1.87 -7.34
C ASN A 264 1.30 -1.66 -7.56
N SER A 265 0.57 -2.75 -7.77
CA SER A 265 -0.82 -2.69 -8.18
C SER A 265 -1.70 -3.67 -7.42
N LEU A 266 -2.82 -3.19 -6.91
CA LEU A 266 -3.92 -4.01 -6.41
C LEU A 266 -5.19 -3.72 -7.19
N ARG A 267 -5.80 -4.77 -7.73
CA ARG A 267 -7.07 -4.72 -8.45
C ARG A 267 -8.07 -5.66 -7.80
N LEU A 268 -9.22 -5.12 -7.44
CA LEU A 268 -10.31 -5.85 -6.79
C LEU A 268 -11.54 -5.90 -7.70
N TYR A 269 -12.13 -7.08 -7.83
CA TYR A 269 -13.34 -7.32 -8.62
C TYR A 269 -14.40 -8.01 -7.77
N ASN A 270 -15.60 -7.45 -7.69
CA ASN A 270 -16.73 -8.03 -6.94
C ASN A 270 -16.34 -8.51 -5.52
N SER A 271 -15.39 -7.85 -4.88
CA SER A 271 -14.84 -8.25 -3.58
C SER A 271 -15.28 -7.30 -2.49
N ASN A 272 -15.32 -7.79 -1.25
CA ASN A 272 -15.70 -6.98 -0.10
C ASN A 272 -14.47 -6.69 0.77
N LEU A 273 -14.24 -5.41 1.01
CA LEU A 273 -13.08 -4.90 1.73
C LEU A 273 -13.51 -4.22 3.03
N THR A 274 -12.95 -4.64 4.15
CA THR A 274 -13.21 -4.04 5.47
C THR A 274 -11.90 -3.66 6.15
N GLY A 275 -11.79 -2.40 6.59
CA GLY A 275 -10.68 -1.90 7.41
C GLY A 275 -11.15 -1.41 8.78
N ASN A 276 -10.30 -1.58 9.78
CA ASN A 276 -10.50 -1.11 11.16
C ASN A 276 -9.17 -0.70 11.78
N MET A 277 -8.52 0.28 11.16
CA MET A 277 -7.25 0.81 11.65
C MET A 277 -7.46 1.48 13.00
N SER A 278 -6.65 1.12 14.00
CA SER A 278 -6.66 1.82 15.28
C SER A 278 -5.94 3.15 15.18
N ASP A 279 -6.41 4.12 15.94
CA ASP A 279 -5.71 5.39 16.12
C ASP A 279 -4.37 5.15 16.82
N ASP A 280 -3.28 5.67 16.24
CA ASP A 280 -1.91 5.50 16.73
C ASP A 280 -1.17 6.84 16.60
N ASP A 281 -0.53 7.27 17.68
CA ASP A 281 0.28 8.51 17.75
C ASP A 281 1.42 8.56 16.70
N GLN A 282 1.78 7.44 16.08
CA GLN A 282 2.79 7.39 15.02
C GLN A 282 2.26 7.82 13.65
N ASN A 283 0.94 7.83 13.49
CA ASN A 283 0.28 8.23 12.26
C ASN A 283 -0.28 9.65 12.39
N ASP A 284 -0.27 10.41 11.31
CA ASP A 284 -0.86 11.75 11.26
C ASP A 284 -2.38 11.70 11.07
N THR A 285 -2.90 10.57 10.59
CA THR A 285 -4.33 10.29 10.41
C THR A 285 -4.57 8.78 10.42
N THR A 286 -5.83 8.36 10.37
CA THR A 286 -6.26 6.97 10.18
C THR A 286 -6.97 6.81 8.85
N TRP A 287 -6.78 5.67 8.20
CA TRP A 287 -7.28 5.41 6.84
C TRP A 287 -7.75 3.96 6.66
N THR A 288 -8.47 3.70 5.59
CA THR A 288 -8.89 2.35 5.19
C THR A 288 -7.98 1.78 4.11
N VAL A 289 -7.56 2.63 3.16
CA VAL A 289 -6.65 2.28 2.06
C VAL A 289 -5.55 3.34 1.98
N ILE A 290 -4.29 2.91 1.98
CA ILE A 290 -3.15 3.82 1.78
C ILE A 290 -2.35 3.42 0.53
N LEU A 291 -1.94 4.45 -0.24
CA LEU A 291 -0.95 4.35 -1.31
C LEU A 291 0.21 5.28 -0.94
N TYR A 292 1.41 4.74 -0.83
CA TYR A 292 2.56 5.49 -0.30
C TYR A 292 3.89 4.93 -0.78
N GLN A 293 4.96 5.65 -0.48
CA GLN A 293 6.34 5.16 -0.62
C GLN A 293 7.06 5.35 0.71
N SER A 294 7.50 4.25 1.32
CA SER A 294 8.16 4.29 2.63
C SER A 294 9.62 4.74 2.57
N MET A 295 10.28 4.58 1.41
CA MET A 295 11.73 4.75 1.22
C MET A 295 12.58 3.70 1.96
N SER A 296 11.98 2.60 2.41
CA SER A 296 12.69 1.48 3.05
C SER A 296 13.50 0.63 2.06
N GLY A 297 13.22 0.74 0.77
CA GLY A 297 13.73 -0.12 -0.28
C GLY A 297 13.00 -1.46 -0.41
N ASP A 298 11.84 -1.61 0.21
CA ASP A 298 11.00 -2.81 0.08
C ASP A 298 10.22 -2.81 -1.24
N SER A 299 10.05 -1.62 -1.83
CA SER A 299 9.37 -1.43 -3.10
C SER A 299 10.13 -0.43 -3.98
N GLU A 300 10.11 -0.62 -5.30
CA GLU A 300 10.58 0.35 -6.26
C GLU A 300 9.71 1.61 -6.25
N VAL A 301 10.33 2.77 -6.48
CA VAL A 301 9.60 4.04 -6.61
C VAL A 301 8.86 4.06 -7.94
N GLY A 302 7.59 4.46 -7.91
CA GLY A 302 6.78 4.58 -9.10
C GLY A 302 5.30 4.66 -8.79
N ASN A 303 4.46 4.56 -9.83
CA ASN A 303 3.01 4.73 -9.69
C ASN A 303 2.37 3.54 -8.97
N SER A 304 1.83 3.81 -7.78
CA SER A 304 0.97 2.87 -7.04
C SER A 304 -0.42 2.82 -7.66
N THR A 305 -0.99 1.63 -7.85
CA THR A 305 -2.32 1.50 -8.46
C THR A 305 -3.30 0.78 -7.54
N PHE A 306 -4.44 1.42 -7.28
CA PHE A 306 -5.61 0.79 -6.69
C PHE A 306 -6.79 0.86 -7.66
N GLN A 307 -7.35 -0.26 -8.05
CA GLN A 307 -8.56 -0.32 -8.88
C GLN A 307 -9.59 -1.23 -8.23
N MET A 308 -10.87 -0.83 -8.28
CA MET A 308 -11.95 -1.65 -7.78
C MET A 308 -13.20 -1.52 -8.68
N ASP A 309 -13.73 -2.66 -9.13
CA ASP A 309 -14.96 -2.78 -9.92
C ASP A 309 -15.98 -3.63 -9.17
N GLY A 310 -17.07 -2.99 -8.72
CA GLY A 310 -18.10 -3.63 -7.91
C GLY A 310 -17.64 -4.03 -6.50
N GLY A 311 -18.52 -4.69 -5.75
CA GLY A 311 -18.26 -5.07 -4.37
C GLY A 311 -18.43 -3.95 -3.37
N THR A 312 -17.84 -4.08 -2.17
CA THR A 312 -18.03 -3.12 -1.07
C THR A 312 -16.73 -2.70 -0.43
N ILE A 313 -16.65 -1.43 0.04
CA ILE A 313 -15.63 -0.98 0.98
C ILE A 313 -16.33 -0.57 2.28
N THR A 314 -15.89 -1.12 3.41
CA THR A 314 -16.35 -0.74 4.75
C THR A 314 -15.20 -0.15 5.54
N SER A 315 -15.30 1.15 5.84
CA SER A 315 -14.42 1.84 6.78
C SER A 315 -15.03 1.80 8.16
N LYS A 316 -14.39 1.14 9.11
CA LYS A 316 -14.85 1.12 10.51
C LYS A 316 -14.24 2.24 11.34
N ASN A 317 -13.15 2.83 10.91
CA ASN A 317 -12.46 3.92 11.60
C ASN A 317 -11.65 4.79 10.61
N GLY A 318 -11.57 6.10 10.87
CA GLY A 318 -10.80 7.04 10.08
C GLY A 318 -11.40 7.39 8.72
N GLY A 319 -10.54 7.93 7.85
CA GLY A 319 -10.87 8.27 6.47
C GLY A 319 -10.83 7.06 5.53
N LEU A 320 -11.11 7.30 4.24
CA LEU A 320 -11.18 6.19 3.30
C LEU A 320 -9.86 5.99 2.56
N PHE A 321 -9.45 6.92 1.69
CA PHE A 321 -8.22 6.84 0.92
C PHE A 321 -7.19 7.87 1.40
N TYR A 322 -5.97 7.42 1.65
CA TYR A 322 -4.85 8.30 1.92
C TYR A 322 -3.72 8.05 0.91
N THR A 323 -3.22 9.12 0.29
CA THR A 323 -2.09 9.03 -0.64
C THR A 323 -1.01 10.04 -0.22
N THR A 324 0.22 9.57 -0.09
CA THR A 324 1.35 10.40 0.36
C THR A 324 2.69 9.87 -0.14
N ASN A 325 3.61 10.77 -0.48
CA ASN A 325 4.98 10.45 -0.91
C ASN A 325 5.05 9.46 -2.08
N THR A 326 4.09 9.51 -3.02
CA THR A 326 4.03 8.57 -4.15
C THR A 326 3.32 9.18 -5.36
N GLU A 327 3.61 8.68 -6.55
CA GLU A 327 2.71 8.77 -7.69
C GLU A 327 1.65 7.68 -7.56
N CYS A 328 0.39 7.97 -7.86
CA CYS A 328 -0.65 6.95 -7.74
C CYS A 328 -1.84 7.12 -8.69
N THR A 329 -2.50 6.01 -8.94
CA THR A 329 -3.75 5.93 -9.68
C THR A 329 -4.79 5.20 -8.85
N ILE A 330 -5.93 5.84 -8.62
CA ILE A 330 -7.09 5.24 -7.96
C ILE A 330 -8.27 5.27 -8.93
N ALA A 331 -8.87 4.12 -9.21
CA ALA A 331 -10.06 4.02 -10.04
C ALA A 331 -11.14 3.17 -9.35
N LEU A 332 -12.31 3.77 -9.15
CA LEU A 332 -13.48 3.13 -8.56
C LEU A 332 -14.61 3.06 -9.56
N LYS A 333 -15.26 1.90 -9.66
CA LYS A 333 -16.43 1.71 -10.51
C LYS A 333 -17.49 0.86 -9.81
N ASP A 334 -18.69 1.43 -9.63
CA ASP A 334 -19.85 0.75 -9.04
C ASP A 334 -19.55 0.09 -7.66
N VAL A 335 -18.75 0.73 -6.80
CA VAL A 335 -18.37 0.23 -5.49
C VAL A 335 -19.30 0.78 -4.41
N ASP A 336 -19.92 -0.10 -3.62
CA ASP A 336 -20.72 0.32 -2.46
C ASP A 336 -19.81 0.67 -1.27
N ILE A 337 -19.90 1.90 -0.75
CA ILE A 337 -19.05 2.36 0.34
C ILE A 337 -19.87 2.58 1.62
N THR A 338 -19.44 1.92 2.70
CA THR A 338 -19.95 2.14 4.04
C THR A 338 -18.93 2.92 4.86
N TYR A 339 -19.30 4.14 5.24
CA TYR A 339 -18.49 5.03 6.07
C TYR A 339 -18.78 4.84 7.55
N ASN A 340 -17.78 5.04 8.40
CA ASN A 340 -18.01 5.19 9.83
C ASN A 340 -18.61 6.58 10.15
N ASP A 341 -19.19 6.73 11.36
CA ASP A 341 -19.86 7.97 11.75
C ASP A 341 -18.91 9.18 11.89
N ASP A 342 -17.64 8.92 12.15
CA ASP A 342 -16.58 9.91 12.38
C ASP A 342 -15.59 9.98 11.19
N SER A 343 -16.03 9.61 9.97
CA SER A 343 -15.17 9.62 8.78
C SER A 343 -14.64 11.03 8.48
N GLU A 344 -13.34 11.20 8.54
CA GLU A 344 -12.67 12.50 8.41
C GLU A 344 -12.56 12.96 6.96
N PHE A 345 -12.34 12.02 6.02
CA PHE A 345 -12.19 12.32 4.59
C PHE A 345 -12.57 11.12 3.71
N PHE A 346 -12.96 11.45 2.48
CA PHE A 346 -13.06 10.47 1.39
C PHE A 346 -11.69 10.19 0.78
N LEU A 347 -10.95 11.24 0.41
CA LEU A 347 -9.59 11.17 -0.11
C LEU A 347 -8.73 12.24 0.55
N GLN A 348 -7.56 11.86 1.05
CA GLN A 348 -6.51 12.78 1.45
C GLN A 348 -5.29 12.55 0.54
N CYS A 349 -4.98 13.55 -0.29
CA CYS A 349 -3.84 13.57 -1.21
C CYS A 349 -2.90 14.70 -0.76
N THR A 350 -1.99 14.38 0.18
CA THR A 350 -1.15 15.40 0.86
C THR A 350 0.23 14.86 1.19
N GLY A 351 1.13 15.76 1.55
CA GLY A 351 2.31 15.40 2.34
C GLY A 351 1.92 14.80 3.69
N ASN A 352 2.89 14.22 4.37
CA ASN A 352 2.74 13.64 5.70
C ASN A 352 3.66 14.33 6.73
N ASN A 353 3.41 14.12 8.03
CA ASN A 353 4.16 14.70 9.12
C ASN A 353 5.59 14.13 9.31
N ASN A 354 5.98 13.17 8.47
CA ASN A 354 7.26 12.48 8.47
C ASN A 354 7.62 11.69 9.75
N GLN A 355 6.68 11.41 10.62
CA GLN A 355 6.93 10.59 11.83
C GLN A 355 7.35 9.16 11.49
N ARG A 356 6.82 8.62 10.39
CA ARG A 356 7.19 7.31 9.84
C ARG A 356 8.46 7.33 8.98
N GLY A 357 9.03 8.50 8.69
CA GLY A 357 10.18 8.63 7.79
C GLY A 357 9.82 8.50 6.30
N TRP A 358 8.55 8.68 5.93
CA TRP A 358 8.11 8.61 4.54
C TRP A 358 8.45 9.90 3.78
N GLY A 359 9.53 9.86 3.02
CA GLY A 359 10.04 10.99 2.24
C GLY A 359 10.69 12.07 3.09
N GLN A 360 10.59 13.32 2.64
CA GLN A 360 11.13 14.50 3.32
C GLN A 360 10.00 15.44 3.70
N SER A 361 9.95 15.88 4.95
CA SER A 361 8.93 16.82 5.42
C SER A 361 8.83 18.05 4.50
N GLY A 362 7.62 18.36 4.04
CA GLY A 362 7.34 19.47 3.12
C GLY A 362 7.73 19.23 1.66
N ALA A 363 8.12 17.98 1.31
CA ALA A 363 8.43 17.55 -0.05
C ALA A 363 8.03 16.07 -0.28
N ASN A 364 7.09 15.56 0.52
CA ASN A 364 6.56 14.21 0.48
C ASN A 364 5.06 14.20 0.09
N GLY A 365 4.69 15.06 -0.84
CA GLY A 365 3.36 15.08 -1.44
C GLY A 365 3.05 13.85 -2.27
N SER A 366 1.87 13.79 -2.81
CA SER A 366 1.41 12.73 -3.70
C SER A 366 1.02 13.30 -5.06
N ASP A 367 1.28 12.55 -6.13
CA ASP A 367 0.74 12.82 -7.47
C ASP A 367 -0.34 11.77 -7.78
N CYS A 368 -1.61 12.16 -7.70
CA CYS A 368 -2.74 11.23 -7.74
C CYS A 368 -3.68 11.50 -8.91
N ASN A 369 -3.89 10.48 -9.76
CA ASN A 369 -5.00 10.44 -10.71
C ASN A 369 -6.13 9.62 -10.10
N PHE A 370 -7.22 10.30 -9.71
CA PHE A 370 -8.41 9.66 -9.13
C PHE A 370 -9.55 9.68 -10.14
N THR A 371 -10.14 8.52 -10.41
CA THR A 371 -11.32 8.40 -11.28
C THR A 371 -12.46 7.68 -10.57
N ALA A 372 -13.60 8.36 -10.51
CA ALA A 372 -14.89 7.81 -10.10
C ALA A 372 -15.75 7.55 -11.35
N ASP A 373 -16.09 6.30 -11.61
CA ASP A 373 -16.95 5.86 -12.72
C ASP A 373 -18.24 5.24 -12.16
N SER A 374 -19.38 5.88 -12.38
CA SER A 374 -20.67 5.42 -11.84
C SER A 374 -20.62 5.23 -10.31
N GLN A 375 -19.92 6.12 -9.60
CA GLN A 375 -19.52 5.96 -8.21
C GLN A 375 -20.17 6.98 -7.29
N ASP A 376 -20.81 6.52 -6.22
CA ASP A 376 -21.29 7.36 -5.14
C ASP A 376 -20.21 7.57 -4.08
N MET A 377 -19.92 8.84 -3.74
CA MET A 377 -18.86 9.23 -2.82
C MET A 377 -19.37 10.21 -1.77
N LYS A 378 -18.85 10.06 -0.54
CA LYS A 378 -19.15 10.96 0.57
C LYS A 378 -17.92 11.27 1.40
N GLY A 379 -17.77 12.52 1.81
CA GLY A 379 -16.66 13.01 2.61
C GLY A 379 -15.82 14.04 1.85
N ASN A 380 -14.94 14.71 2.57
CA ASN A 380 -14.08 15.73 1.98
C ASN A 380 -12.94 15.12 1.17
N VAL A 381 -12.54 15.86 0.14
CA VAL A 381 -11.29 15.63 -0.59
C VAL A 381 -10.28 16.66 -0.09
N ILE A 382 -9.21 16.19 0.55
CA ILE A 382 -8.18 17.04 1.16
C ILE A 382 -6.93 16.98 0.26
N TRP A 383 -6.35 18.13 -0.01
CA TRP A 383 -5.14 18.27 -0.83
C TRP A 383 -4.26 19.39 -0.31
N ASP A 384 -2.98 19.42 -0.69
CA ASP A 384 -2.03 20.46 -0.36
C ASP A 384 -1.21 20.95 -1.57
N SER A 385 -0.45 22.03 -1.40
CA SER A 385 0.32 22.65 -2.48
C SER A 385 1.61 21.93 -2.85
N ILE A 386 1.96 20.82 -2.18
CA ILE A 386 3.08 19.94 -2.57
C ILE A 386 2.61 18.65 -3.23
N SER A 387 1.30 18.53 -3.49
CA SER A 387 0.66 17.37 -4.11
C SER A 387 -0.06 17.76 -5.39
N ASP A 388 -0.11 16.86 -6.36
CA ASP A 388 -0.84 16.99 -7.61
C ASP A 388 -2.05 16.06 -7.59
N LEU A 389 -3.26 16.61 -7.75
CA LEU A 389 -4.49 15.82 -7.78
C LEU A 389 -5.29 16.11 -9.03
N ASP A 390 -5.47 15.11 -9.88
CA ASP A 390 -6.45 15.10 -10.95
C ASP A 390 -7.65 14.23 -10.55
N PHE A 391 -8.82 14.85 -10.33
CA PHE A 391 -10.02 14.19 -9.82
C PHE A 391 -11.13 14.18 -10.87
N TYR A 392 -11.46 13.00 -11.39
CA TYR A 392 -12.44 12.77 -12.43
C TYR A 392 -13.72 12.15 -11.87
N MET A 393 -14.88 12.76 -12.20
CA MET A 393 -16.22 12.21 -11.96
C MET A 393 -16.90 11.96 -13.29
N ILE A 394 -17.13 10.68 -13.62
CA ILE A 394 -17.69 10.28 -14.92
C ILE A 394 -18.88 9.32 -14.75
N ASN A 395 -19.70 9.23 -15.80
CA ASN A 395 -20.78 8.27 -15.95
C ASN A 395 -21.82 8.30 -14.82
N GLY A 396 -22.17 9.49 -14.32
CA GLY A 396 -23.20 9.67 -13.31
C GLY A 396 -22.67 9.53 -11.87
N SER A 397 -21.39 9.68 -11.67
CA SER A 397 -20.79 9.68 -10.32
C SER A 397 -21.30 10.85 -9.47
N THR A 398 -21.40 10.61 -8.16
CA THR A 398 -21.82 11.64 -7.20
C THR A 398 -20.77 11.85 -6.13
N LEU A 399 -20.59 13.09 -5.67
CA LEU A 399 -19.80 13.45 -4.50
C LEU A 399 -20.62 14.34 -3.57
N GLU A 400 -20.78 13.93 -2.30
CA GLU A 400 -21.26 14.78 -1.21
C GLU A 400 -20.08 15.17 -0.33
N GLY A 401 -19.50 16.37 -0.52
CA GLY A 401 -18.28 16.77 0.19
C GLY A 401 -17.78 18.15 -0.23
N ALA A 402 -16.65 18.53 0.34
CA ALA A 402 -15.90 19.74 -0.01
C ALA A 402 -14.47 19.39 -0.44
N PHE A 403 -13.86 20.23 -1.28
CA PHE A 403 -12.43 20.18 -1.57
C PHE A 403 -11.70 21.15 -0.66
N VAL A 404 -10.87 20.62 0.23
CA VAL A 404 -10.19 21.36 1.30
C VAL A 404 -8.70 21.42 1.00
N ASN A 405 -8.17 22.64 0.87
CA ASN A 405 -6.74 22.85 0.81
C ASN A 405 -6.18 22.88 2.25
N ASP A 406 -5.37 21.90 2.63
CA ASP A 406 -4.74 21.78 3.95
C ASP A 406 -3.21 21.77 3.83
N GLU A 407 -2.60 22.89 4.16
CA GLU A 407 -1.17 23.11 4.09
C GLU A 407 -0.38 22.64 5.34
N SER A 408 -1.01 21.88 6.23
CA SER A 408 -0.42 21.50 7.53
C SER A 408 0.92 20.76 7.39
N ASN A 409 1.07 19.93 6.36
CA ASN A 409 2.28 19.15 6.06
C ASN A 409 3.07 19.68 4.85
N ALA A 410 2.63 20.76 4.22
CA ALA A 410 3.23 21.28 2.98
C ALA A 410 4.55 22.09 3.17
N GLY A 411 4.99 22.27 4.41
CA GLY A 411 6.25 22.96 4.70
C GLY A 411 6.23 24.43 4.23
N ASN A 412 6.99 24.74 3.20
CA ASN A 412 7.01 26.09 2.59
C ASN A 412 6.00 26.22 1.43
N GLY A 413 5.21 25.17 1.15
CA GLY A 413 4.35 25.06 -0.02
C GLY A 413 5.12 24.73 -1.29
N GLY A 414 4.38 24.51 -2.38
CA GLY A 414 4.90 24.17 -3.68
C GLY A 414 3.99 24.67 -4.81
N ASP A 415 4.16 24.12 -6.00
CA ASP A 415 3.39 24.42 -7.20
C ASP A 415 2.33 23.33 -7.50
N GLY A 416 2.00 22.48 -6.50
CA GLY A 416 1.01 21.43 -6.60
C GLY A 416 -0.41 21.97 -6.87
N TYR A 417 -1.29 21.07 -7.28
CA TYR A 417 -2.62 21.47 -7.77
C TYR A 417 -3.70 20.46 -7.42
N CYS A 418 -4.95 20.92 -7.48
CA CYS A 418 -6.15 20.10 -7.48
C CYS A 418 -7.01 20.48 -8.69
N ASN A 419 -7.10 19.61 -9.68
CA ASN A 419 -7.94 19.75 -10.84
C ASN A 419 -9.17 18.85 -10.70
N VAL A 420 -10.36 19.42 -10.87
CA VAL A 420 -11.61 18.67 -10.79
C VAL A 420 -12.32 18.69 -12.13
N VAL A 421 -12.67 17.52 -12.64
CA VAL A 421 -13.37 17.32 -13.91
C VAL A 421 -14.67 16.58 -13.66
N ILE A 422 -15.80 17.20 -14.00
CA ILE A 422 -17.15 16.64 -13.77
C ILE A 422 -17.85 16.52 -15.12
N ASP A 423 -18.15 15.31 -15.55
CA ASP A 423 -18.88 15.08 -16.78
C ASP A 423 -20.36 15.50 -16.69
N LYS A 424 -21.05 15.48 -17.83
CA LYS A 424 -22.44 15.98 -17.94
C LYS A 424 -23.47 15.21 -17.11
N ASP A 425 -23.17 13.97 -16.74
CA ASP A 425 -24.10 13.07 -16.03
C ASP A 425 -23.81 13.03 -14.51
N SER A 426 -22.66 13.58 -14.07
CA SER A 426 -22.20 13.53 -12.69
C SER A 426 -22.64 14.76 -11.87
N THR A 427 -22.66 14.59 -10.54
CA THR A 427 -23.15 15.61 -9.62
C THR A 427 -22.21 15.79 -8.42
N TRP A 428 -21.88 17.04 -8.10
CA TRP A 428 -21.19 17.40 -6.87
C TRP A 428 -22.16 18.17 -5.95
N THR A 429 -22.48 17.56 -4.78
CA THR A 429 -23.20 18.20 -3.69
C THR A 429 -22.20 18.79 -2.71
N VAL A 430 -22.09 20.10 -2.72
CA VAL A 430 -21.12 20.86 -1.93
C VAL A 430 -21.59 20.98 -0.49
N THR A 431 -20.76 20.58 0.47
CA THR A 431 -21.08 20.60 1.91
C THR A 431 -20.28 21.63 2.69
N GLY A 432 -19.37 22.35 2.05
CA GLY A 432 -18.52 23.39 2.65
C GLY A 432 -17.81 24.21 1.60
N ASP A 433 -17.25 25.35 2.02
CA ASP A 433 -16.39 26.15 1.14
C ASP A 433 -15.27 25.27 0.58
N SER A 434 -15.01 25.41 -0.72
CA SER A 434 -14.04 24.58 -1.43
C SER A 434 -13.02 25.43 -2.16
N THR A 435 -11.78 24.97 -2.17
CA THR A 435 -10.67 25.61 -2.89
C THR A 435 -9.97 24.59 -3.78
N ILE A 436 -9.90 24.86 -5.08
CA ILE A 436 -9.27 23.98 -6.08
C ILE A 436 -8.51 24.84 -7.11
N THR A 437 -7.58 24.20 -7.80
CA THR A 437 -6.77 24.90 -8.83
C THR A 437 -7.55 25.11 -10.11
N SER A 438 -8.25 24.10 -10.61
CA SER A 438 -9.10 24.22 -11.79
C SER A 438 -10.39 23.41 -11.67
N LEU A 439 -11.45 23.92 -12.28
CA LEU A 439 -12.74 23.25 -12.39
C LEU A 439 -13.17 23.18 -13.84
N SER A 440 -13.32 21.98 -14.38
CA SER A 440 -13.89 21.68 -15.68
C SER A 440 -15.23 20.98 -15.48
N ASN A 441 -16.33 21.72 -15.58
CA ASN A 441 -17.65 21.21 -15.19
C ASN A 441 -18.65 21.22 -16.35
N ALA A 442 -19.12 20.06 -16.76
CA ALA A 442 -20.27 19.89 -17.63
C ALA A 442 -21.50 19.32 -16.87
N GLY A 443 -21.33 18.97 -15.59
CA GLY A 443 -22.33 18.31 -14.74
C GLY A 443 -23.12 19.28 -13.87
N THR A 444 -23.62 18.79 -12.75
CA THR A 444 -24.45 19.54 -11.79
C THR A 444 -23.65 19.83 -10.52
N ILE A 445 -23.66 21.08 -10.06
CA ILE A 445 -23.08 21.49 -8.77
C ILE A 445 -24.16 22.24 -7.98
N THR A 446 -24.53 21.70 -6.81
CA THR A 446 -25.49 22.31 -5.88
C THR A 446 -25.05 22.07 -4.44
N ASP A 447 -25.65 22.76 -3.48
CA ASP A 447 -25.57 22.33 -2.07
C ASP A 447 -26.65 21.28 -1.74
N ALA A 448 -26.68 20.85 -0.47
CA ALA A 448 -27.62 19.83 0.01
C ALA A 448 -29.10 20.28 -0.04
N ASP A 449 -29.35 21.59 -0.07
CA ASP A 449 -30.69 22.18 -0.22
C ASP A 449 -31.09 22.34 -1.70
N GLY A 450 -30.21 21.99 -2.63
CA GLY A 450 -30.41 22.14 -4.09
C GLY A 450 -30.18 23.57 -4.59
N LYS A 451 -29.55 24.44 -3.79
CA LYS A 451 -29.21 25.80 -4.22
C LYS A 451 -27.95 25.78 -5.07
N THR A 452 -27.87 26.75 -5.97
CA THR A 452 -26.69 26.95 -6.81
C THR A 452 -25.51 27.45 -5.96
N VAL A 453 -24.36 26.83 -6.06
CA VAL A 453 -23.12 27.26 -5.39
C VAL A 453 -22.40 28.30 -6.22
N SER A 454 -21.92 29.36 -5.59
CA SER A 454 -21.13 30.38 -6.28
C SER A 454 -19.76 29.83 -6.66
N ILE A 455 -19.31 30.11 -7.90
CA ILE A 455 -17.94 29.76 -8.37
C ILE A 455 -17.21 31.07 -8.63
N VAL A 456 -16.11 31.29 -7.89
CA VAL A 456 -15.36 32.56 -7.91
C VAL A 456 -13.89 32.27 -8.18
N GLY A 457 -13.31 33.07 -9.05
CA GLY A 457 -11.88 33.05 -9.33
C GLY A 457 -11.05 33.62 -8.17
N THR A 458 -9.82 33.14 -7.99
CA THR A 458 -8.84 33.74 -7.06
C THR A 458 -8.54 35.21 -7.34
N ASP A 459 -8.82 35.68 -8.55
CA ASP A 459 -8.69 37.08 -8.98
C ASP A 459 -9.97 37.92 -8.69
N GLY A 460 -11.00 37.29 -8.07
CA GLY A 460 -12.29 37.91 -7.76
C GLY A 460 -13.32 37.87 -8.93
N THR A 461 -13.02 37.18 -10.01
CA THR A 461 -13.99 36.98 -11.12
C THR A 461 -15.10 36.04 -10.63
N THR A 462 -16.37 36.41 -10.79
CA THR A 462 -17.50 35.51 -10.54
C THR A 462 -17.85 34.79 -11.85
N TYR A 463 -17.64 33.48 -11.89
CA TYR A 463 -17.99 32.61 -13.02
C TYR A 463 -19.45 32.15 -12.96
N VAL A 464 -19.89 31.78 -11.77
CA VAL A 464 -21.29 31.40 -11.46
C VAL A 464 -21.73 32.15 -10.22
N GLU A 465 -22.85 32.87 -10.32
CA GLU A 465 -23.50 33.52 -9.18
C GLU A 465 -24.54 32.55 -8.62
N GLY A 466 -24.42 32.20 -7.34
CA GLY A 466 -25.29 31.25 -6.65
C GLY A 466 -26.01 31.87 -5.46
N ASP A 467 -26.93 31.08 -4.88
CA ASP A 467 -27.72 31.41 -3.70
C ASP A 467 -27.47 30.49 -2.50
N SER A 468 -26.49 29.60 -2.64
CA SER A 468 -25.95 28.79 -1.55
C SER A 468 -25.12 29.63 -0.57
N ASP A 469 -25.01 29.16 0.67
CA ASP A 469 -24.11 29.74 1.67
C ASP A 469 -22.64 29.36 1.42
N TYR A 470 -22.38 28.39 0.54
CA TYR A 470 -21.04 27.92 0.19
C TYR A 470 -20.52 28.54 -1.10
N THR A 471 -19.17 28.56 -1.20
CA THR A 471 -18.46 29.10 -2.36
C THR A 471 -17.35 28.12 -2.79
N ILE A 472 -17.21 27.95 -4.11
CA ILE A 472 -16.06 27.25 -4.70
C ILE A 472 -15.10 28.32 -5.25
N THR A 473 -13.88 28.35 -4.69
CA THR A 473 -12.79 29.22 -5.15
C THR A 473 -11.90 28.45 -6.12
N VAL A 474 -11.67 29.00 -7.30
CA VAL A 474 -10.91 28.35 -8.38
C VAL A 474 -9.84 29.26 -8.97
N GLY A 475 -8.71 28.71 -9.39
CA GLY A 475 -7.73 29.40 -10.22
C GLY A 475 -8.24 29.58 -11.66
N SER A 476 -8.95 28.58 -12.19
CA SER A 476 -9.59 28.63 -13.51
C SER A 476 -10.90 27.82 -13.56
N TYR A 477 -11.81 28.23 -14.45
CA TYR A 477 -13.11 27.57 -14.64
C TYR A 477 -13.44 27.40 -16.14
N GLN A 478 -13.98 26.21 -16.48
CA GLN A 478 -14.54 25.90 -17.78
C GLN A 478 -15.91 25.24 -17.62
N ASP A 479 -16.86 25.57 -18.51
CA ASP A 479 -18.22 24.99 -18.58
C ASP A 479 -18.29 23.75 -19.47
N SER A 480 -17.18 23.01 -19.54
CA SER A 480 -17.02 21.79 -20.32
C SER A 480 -16.07 20.86 -19.59
N ALA A 481 -16.16 19.55 -19.84
CA ALA A 481 -15.31 18.54 -19.26
C ALA A 481 -14.58 17.74 -20.35
N ASP A 482 -13.27 17.62 -20.23
CA ASP A 482 -12.45 16.67 -20.98
C ASP A 482 -12.05 15.52 -20.05
N THR A 483 -12.64 14.37 -20.27
CA THR A 483 -12.40 13.15 -19.44
C THR A 483 -11.40 12.20 -20.09
N SER A 484 -10.68 12.60 -21.12
CA SER A 484 -9.78 11.72 -21.88
C SER A 484 -8.59 11.20 -21.07
N ALA A 485 -8.25 11.86 -19.96
CA ALA A 485 -7.18 11.46 -19.06
C ALA A 485 -7.69 10.70 -17.80
N SER A 486 -9.01 10.42 -17.71
CA SER A 486 -9.54 9.55 -16.66
C SER A 486 -9.07 8.11 -16.85
N THR A 487 -8.90 7.40 -15.76
CA THR A 487 -8.48 5.99 -15.76
C THR A 487 -9.69 5.07 -15.89
N THR A 488 -9.61 4.09 -16.77
CA THR A 488 -10.62 3.02 -16.87
C THR A 488 -10.16 1.84 -16.02
N VAL A 489 -11.08 1.27 -15.23
CA VAL A 489 -10.81 0.02 -14.51
C VAL A 489 -10.59 -1.11 -15.50
N ASP A 490 -9.55 -1.90 -15.29
CA ASP A 490 -9.24 -3.06 -16.12
C ASP A 490 -10.30 -4.16 -15.96
N ASP A 491 -10.45 -5.03 -16.95
CA ASP A 491 -11.36 -6.16 -16.88
C ASP A 491 -10.69 -7.36 -16.18
N TRP A 492 -11.43 -8.08 -15.31
CA TRP A 492 -10.94 -9.26 -14.59
C TRP A 492 -10.35 -10.31 -15.54
N SER A 493 -10.92 -10.48 -16.73
CA SER A 493 -10.44 -11.45 -17.73
C SER A 493 -8.98 -11.22 -18.16
N ASN A 494 -8.40 -10.06 -17.85
CA ASN A 494 -6.97 -9.82 -18.09
C ASN A 494 -6.05 -10.50 -17.07
N TYR A 495 -6.61 -10.88 -15.91
CA TYR A 495 -5.86 -11.44 -14.76
C TYR A 495 -6.29 -12.86 -14.42
N GLU A 496 -7.50 -13.27 -14.81
CA GLU A 496 -8.04 -14.59 -14.52
C GLU A 496 -7.08 -15.69 -14.95
N VAL A 497 -6.80 -16.60 -14.03
CA VAL A 497 -5.98 -17.79 -14.28
C VAL A 497 -6.87 -19.02 -14.12
N GLU A 498 -6.84 -19.92 -15.11
CA GLU A 498 -7.58 -21.17 -15.04
C GLU A 498 -7.01 -22.07 -13.91
N ARG A 499 -7.90 -22.53 -13.01
CA ARG A 499 -7.53 -23.47 -11.94
C ARG A 499 -6.99 -24.76 -12.54
N PRO A 500 -5.76 -25.19 -12.18
CA PRO A 500 -5.18 -26.44 -12.69
C PRO A 500 -6.03 -27.66 -12.35
N GLU A 501 -6.09 -28.66 -13.25
CA GLU A 501 -6.81 -29.92 -13.00
C GLU A 501 -6.26 -30.72 -11.80
N SER A 502 -5.02 -30.44 -11.38
CA SER A 502 -4.36 -31.06 -10.21
C SER A 502 -4.91 -30.55 -8.87
N LEU A 503 -5.65 -29.42 -8.84
CA LEU A 503 -6.26 -28.81 -7.66
C LEU A 503 -7.74 -29.21 -7.45
#